data_41ac6fe75ff399216acf5ad160086680
#
_entry.id   41ac6fe75ff399216acf5ad160086680
#
_cell.length_a   1.000
_cell.length_b   1.000
_cell.length_c   1.000
_cell.angle_alpha   90.00
_cell.angle_beta   90.00
_cell.angle_gamma   90.00
#
_symmetry.space_group_name_H-M   'P 1'
#
loop_
_entity.id
_entity.type
_entity.pdbx_description
1 polymer ?
#
loop_
_entity_poly.entity_id
_entity_poly.type
_entity_poly.pdbx_seq_one_letter_code
_entity_poly.pdbx_strand_id
1 'polypeptide(L)'
;MKISEHMRKILEMAGIEEPLEEMAYPTNFNLNEFSQIPTFIGRKKYCDERLQKIGAGSSRIVYRVDDEKVLKIAKNKKGLAQNEHEADWGRNNYEIFAKIYEADTNNYTWIEMELATKAKPTDFKRLVGISWQELCLTIEYIYDI
;
A
#
# COMPACT_ATOMS: atom_id res chain seq x y z
N MET A 1 9.22 -6.81 14.13
CA MET A 1 8.11 -7.03 13.16
C MET A 1 6.79 -6.94 13.91
N LYS A 2 5.99 -5.92 13.60
CA LYS A 2 4.61 -5.88 14.13
C LYS A 2 3.80 -6.96 13.43
N ILE A 3 3.40 -7.97 14.16
CA ILE A 3 2.53 -9.03 13.67
C ILE A 3 1.11 -8.46 13.59
N SER A 4 0.38 -8.74 12.51
CA SER A 4 -1.01 -8.33 12.40
C SER A 4 -1.83 -8.90 13.55
N GLU A 5 -2.90 -8.21 13.96
CA GLU A 5 -3.77 -8.68 15.04
C GLU A 5 -4.37 -10.06 14.75
N HIS A 6 -4.61 -10.36 13.49
CA HIS A 6 -5.06 -11.67 13.04
C HIS A 6 -4.00 -12.76 13.25
N MET A 7 -2.74 -12.49 12.92
CA MET A 7 -1.63 -13.40 13.16
C MET A 7 -1.36 -13.58 14.65
N ARG A 8 -1.50 -12.51 15.45
CA ARG A 8 -1.40 -12.55 16.90
C ARG A 8 -2.40 -13.54 17.50
N LYS A 9 -3.67 -13.48 17.08
CA LYS A 9 -4.70 -14.43 17.50
C LYS A 9 -4.38 -15.87 17.12
N ILE A 10 -3.82 -16.10 15.92
CA ILE A 10 -3.42 -17.45 15.49
C ILE A 10 -2.30 -17.97 16.36
N LEU A 11 -1.28 -17.17 16.66
CA LEU A 11 -0.16 -17.55 17.53
C LEU A 11 -0.62 -17.83 18.96
N GLU A 12 -1.51 -16.99 19.48
CA GLU A 12 -2.11 -17.13 20.81
C GLU A 12 -2.93 -18.43 20.92
N MET A 13 -3.74 -18.75 19.91
CA MET A 13 -4.49 -20.02 19.84
C MET A 13 -3.57 -21.25 19.71
N ALA A 14 -2.40 -21.11 19.08
CA ALA A 14 -1.41 -22.17 18.93
C ALA A 14 -0.47 -22.29 20.15
N GLY A 15 -0.59 -21.41 21.17
CA GLY A 15 0.29 -21.38 22.34
C GLY A 15 1.73 -20.99 22.04
N ILE A 16 1.96 -20.26 20.95
CA ILE A 16 3.28 -19.79 20.50
C ILE A 16 3.48 -18.38 21.04
N GLU A 17 4.54 -18.16 21.83
CA GLU A 17 4.92 -16.81 22.28
C GLU A 17 5.37 -15.97 21.07
N GLU A 18 4.92 -14.71 21.02
CA GLU A 18 5.38 -13.77 19.99
C GLU A 18 6.90 -13.63 20.03
N PRO A 19 7.58 -13.66 18.88
CA PRO A 19 9.00 -13.34 18.83
C PRO A 19 9.21 -11.90 19.32
N LEU A 20 10.02 -11.72 20.33
CA LEU A 20 10.32 -10.42 20.98
C LEU A 20 11.09 -9.42 20.10
N GLU A 21 11.39 -9.75 18.86
CA GLU A 21 12.03 -8.81 17.94
C GLU A 21 10.99 -7.98 17.19
N GLU A 22 10.48 -6.93 17.86
CA GLU A 22 9.96 -5.77 17.15
C GLU A 22 11.08 -5.22 16.27
N MET A 23 11.00 -5.41 14.95
CA MET A 23 11.75 -4.55 14.05
C MET A 23 11.28 -3.12 14.34
N ALA A 24 12.13 -2.34 14.99
CA ALA A 24 11.84 -0.95 15.27
C ALA A 24 11.70 -0.21 13.94
N TYR A 25 10.46 0.01 13.51
CA TYR A 25 10.20 1.00 12.48
C TYR A 25 10.68 2.36 12.99
N PRO A 26 11.15 3.25 12.10
CA PRO A 26 11.61 4.55 12.53
C PRO A 26 10.49 5.24 13.30
N THR A 27 10.66 5.36 14.62
CA THR A 27 9.72 6.02 15.53
C THR A 27 9.63 7.53 15.31
N ASN A 28 10.47 8.08 14.43
CA ASN A 28 10.56 9.50 14.10
C ASN A 28 9.68 9.95 12.94
N PHE A 29 8.91 9.05 12.30
CA PHE A 29 7.91 9.45 11.32
C PHE A 29 6.61 9.81 12.02
N ASN A 30 6.13 11.02 11.77
CA ASN A 30 4.85 11.51 12.29
C ASN A 30 3.99 12.02 11.13
N LEU A 31 2.86 11.36 10.91
CA LEU A 31 1.95 11.68 9.80
C LEU A 31 1.37 13.10 9.92
N ASN A 32 1.11 13.57 11.15
CA ASN A 32 0.58 14.93 11.35
C ASN A 32 1.61 16.00 10.96
N GLU A 33 2.89 15.82 11.33
CA GLU A 33 3.96 16.71 10.89
C GLU A 33 4.15 16.65 9.37
N PHE A 34 4.19 15.46 8.81
CA PHE A 34 4.31 15.23 7.37
C PHE A 34 3.18 15.92 6.60
N SER A 35 1.94 15.81 7.06
CA SER A 35 0.76 16.39 6.41
C SER A 35 0.81 17.92 6.31
N GLN A 36 1.59 18.57 7.16
CA GLN A 36 1.75 20.03 7.16
C GLN A 36 2.82 20.53 6.16
N ILE A 37 3.59 19.61 5.56
CA ILE A 37 4.65 20.01 4.62
C ILE A 37 4.04 20.40 3.27
N PRO A 38 4.20 21.67 2.83
CA PRO A 38 3.46 22.18 1.69
C PRO A 38 4.04 21.78 0.33
N THR A 39 5.33 21.40 0.28
CA THR A 39 6.03 21.17 -0.99
C THR A 39 6.35 19.69 -1.20
N PHE A 40 6.38 19.26 -2.47
CA PHE A 40 6.81 17.90 -2.83
C PHE A 40 8.26 17.62 -2.37
N ILE A 41 9.17 18.56 -2.57
CA ILE A 41 10.58 18.42 -2.18
C ILE A 41 10.69 18.24 -0.66
N GLY A 42 9.96 19.02 0.11
CA GLY A 42 9.92 18.90 1.56
C GLY A 42 9.35 17.56 2.02
N ARG A 43 8.26 17.11 1.44
CA ARG A 43 7.66 15.79 1.74
C ARG A 43 8.62 14.65 1.39
N LYS A 44 9.24 14.72 0.22
CA LYS A 44 10.23 13.71 -0.20
C LYS A 44 11.41 13.66 0.77
N LYS A 45 11.98 14.80 1.13
CA LYS A 45 13.10 14.88 2.09
C LYS A 45 12.72 14.29 3.46
N TYR A 46 11.55 14.67 3.98
CA TYR A 46 11.06 14.16 5.26
C TYR A 46 10.96 12.62 5.26
N CYS A 47 10.46 12.04 4.18
CA CYS A 47 10.34 10.59 4.04
C CYS A 47 11.68 9.92 3.78
N ASP A 48 12.55 10.47 2.95
CA ASP A 48 13.89 9.92 2.66
C ASP A 48 14.74 9.80 3.94
N GLU A 49 14.56 10.72 4.88
CA GLU A 49 15.29 10.72 6.17
C GLU A 49 14.71 9.74 7.21
N ARG A 50 13.46 9.33 7.08
CA ARG A 50 12.71 8.61 8.11
C ARG A 50 12.14 7.26 7.69
N LEU A 51 11.90 7.05 6.40
CA LEU A 51 11.23 5.86 5.86
C LEU A 51 12.08 5.14 4.82
N GLN A 52 11.78 3.87 4.60
CA GLN A 52 12.36 3.10 3.52
C GLN A 52 11.59 3.33 2.23
N LYS A 53 12.28 3.83 1.21
CA LYS A 53 11.73 3.87 -0.15
C LYS A 53 11.66 2.45 -0.71
N ILE A 54 10.47 2.01 -1.11
CA ILE A 54 10.25 0.69 -1.71
C ILE A 54 9.91 0.72 -3.19
N GLY A 55 9.60 1.89 -3.74
CA GLY A 55 9.33 2.05 -5.15
C GLY A 55 9.32 3.50 -5.60
N ALA A 56 9.64 3.73 -6.87
CA ALA A 56 9.52 5.02 -7.51
C ALA A 56 9.18 4.84 -8.98
N GLY A 57 8.08 5.45 -9.40
CA GLY A 57 7.65 5.52 -10.79
C GLY A 57 7.76 6.94 -11.36
N SER A 58 7.26 7.15 -12.55
CA SER A 58 7.23 8.47 -13.20
C SER A 58 6.32 9.48 -12.48
N SER A 59 5.30 9.02 -11.76
CA SER A 59 4.26 9.86 -11.17
C SER A 59 4.24 9.86 -9.64
N ARG A 60 4.75 8.83 -8.98
CA ARG A 60 4.71 8.68 -7.51
C ARG A 60 5.99 8.05 -6.96
N ILE A 61 6.23 8.29 -5.66
CA ILE A 61 7.22 7.58 -4.84
C ILE A 61 6.44 6.83 -3.76
N VAL A 62 6.88 5.62 -3.44
CA VAL A 62 6.28 4.76 -2.42
C VAL A 62 7.29 4.50 -1.30
N TYR A 63 6.87 4.79 -0.08
CA TYR A 63 7.64 4.54 1.14
C TYR A 63 6.91 3.55 2.02
N ARG A 64 7.67 2.71 2.70
CA ARG A 64 7.13 1.80 3.71
C ARG A 64 7.05 2.52 5.04
N VAL A 65 5.85 2.59 5.63
CA VAL A 65 5.63 3.19 6.95
C VAL A 65 5.84 2.15 8.05
N ASP A 66 5.23 0.98 7.88
CA ASP A 66 5.36 -0.16 8.78
C ASP A 66 5.07 -1.48 8.03
N ASP A 67 4.81 -2.58 8.74
CA ASP A 67 4.52 -3.89 8.12
C ASP A 67 3.19 -3.93 7.38
N GLU A 68 2.29 -3.01 7.67
CA GLU A 68 0.92 -3.00 7.14
C GLU A 68 0.63 -1.84 6.21
N LYS A 69 1.48 -0.78 6.24
CA LYS A 69 1.19 0.50 5.59
C LYS A 69 2.30 0.98 4.68
N VAL A 70 1.89 1.60 3.59
CA VAL A 70 2.73 2.40 2.69
C VAL A 70 2.21 3.81 2.55
N LEU A 71 3.11 4.73 2.29
CA LEU A 71 2.82 6.12 1.95
C LEU A 71 3.21 6.35 0.48
N LYS A 72 2.25 6.78 -0.33
CA LYS A 72 2.48 7.13 -1.73
C LYS A 72 2.43 8.65 -1.89
N ILE A 73 3.50 9.23 -2.41
CA ILE A 73 3.63 10.68 -2.64
C ILE A 73 3.58 10.96 -4.13
N ALA A 74 2.69 11.87 -4.53
CA ALA A 74 2.58 12.33 -5.91
C ALA A 74 3.74 13.26 -6.28
N LYS A 75 4.35 13.03 -7.45
CA LYS A 75 5.40 13.87 -8.03
C LYS A 75 4.85 14.96 -8.96
N ASN A 76 3.69 14.69 -9.56
CA ASN A 76 3.11 15.51 -10.63
C ASN A 76 1.59 15.31 -10.71
N LYS A 77 0.93 15.97 -11.65
CA LYS A 77 -0.51 15.90 -11.86
C LYS A 77 -1.05 14.46 -12.06
N LYS A 78 -0.28 13.61 -12.76
CA LYS A 78 -0.66 12.21 -12.94
C LYS A 78 -0.68 11.46 -11.59
N GLY A 79 0.29 11.73 -10.74
CA GLY A 79 0.35 11.16 -9.39
C GLY A 79 -0.80 11.63 -8.50
N LEU A 80 -1.19 12.92 -8.59
CA LEU A 80 -2.35 13.45 -7.89
C LEU A 80 -3.63 12.73 -8.30
N ALA A 81 -3.87 12.59 -9.60
CA ALA A 81 -5.03 11.89 -10.14
C ALA A 81 -5.07 10.41 -9.73
N GLN A 82 -3.92 9.75 -9.69
CA GLN A 82 -3.81 8.36 -9.21
C GLN A 82 -4.14 8.25 -7.71
N ASN A 83 -3.64 9.18 -6.89
CA ASN A 83 -3.95 9.21 -5.46
C ASN A 83 -5.45 9.45 -5.20
N GLU A 84 -6.05 10.41 -5.90
CA GLU A 84 -7.48 10.69 -5.83
C GLU A 84 -8.30 9.45 -6.18
N HIS A 85 -8.01 8.82 -7.29
CA HIS A 85 -8.71 7.63 -7.75
C HIS A 85 -8.59 6.47 -6.76
N GLU A 86 -7.37 6.17 -6.28
CA GLU A 86 -7.16 5.11 -5.28
C GLU A 86 -7.86 5.42 -3.95
N ALA A 87 -7.85 6.69 -3.50
CA ALA A 87 -8.53 7.10 -2.29
C ALA A 87 -10.05 6.91 -2.39
N ASP A 88 -10.65 7.32 -3.50
CA ASP A 88 -12.10 7.20 -3.72
C ASP A 88 -12.54 5.73 -3.82
N TRP A 89 -11.83 4.91 -4.58
CA TRP A 89 -12.12 3.49 -4.73
C TRP A 89 -11.87 2.69 -3.46
N GLY A 90 -10.76 2.93 -2.80
CA GLY A 90 -10.38 2.23 -1.58
C GLY A 90 -11.32 2.49 -0.40
N ARG A 91 -11.91 3.68 -0.31
CA ARG A 91 -12.90 4.01 0.73
C ARG A 91 -14.22 3.25 0.58
N ASN A 92 -14.65 3.04 -0.67
CA ASN A 92 -15.95 2.47 -0.96
C ASN A 92 -15.91 0.96 -1.21
N ASN A 93 -14.75 0.39 -1.49
CA ASN A 93 -14.58 -0.99 -1.94
C ASN A 93 -13.40 -1.70 -1.24
N TYR A 94 -13.23 -1.50 0.07
CA TYR A 94 -12.12 -2.05 0.85
C TYR A 94 -12.05 -3.59 0.89
N GLU A 95 -13.11 -4.28 0.50
CA GLU A 95 -13.10 -5.75 0.37
C GLU A 95 -12.30 -6.24 -0.85
N ILE A 96 -12.21 -5.41 -1.89
CA ILE A 96 -11.58 -5.74 -3.18
C ILE A 96 -10.27 -4.98 -3.38
N PHE A 97 -10.20 -3.75 -2.87
CA PHE A 97 -9.04 -2.87 -3.00
C PHE A 97 -8.27 -2.75 -1.70
N ALA A 98 -6.98 -2.40 -1.80
CA ALA A 98 -6.16 -2.10 -0.64
C ALA A 98 -6.80 -0.98 0.19
N LYS A 99 -6.83 -1.17 1.51
CA LYS A 99 -7.44 -0.23 2.44
C LYS A 99 -6.70 1.11 2.42
N ILE A 100 -7.45 2.20 2.38
CA ILE A 100 -6.93 3.56 2.60
C ILE A 100 -7.10 3.92 4.07
N TYR A 101 -6.00 4.28 4.73
CA TYR A 101 -6.00 4.71 6.12
C TYR A 101 -6.19 6.22 6.23
N GLU A 102 -5.39 6.98 5.51
CA GLU A 102 -5.42 8.45 5.47
C GLU A 102 -5.06 8.97 4.09
N ALA A 103 -5.46 10.19 3.77
CA ALA A 103 -5.12 10.88 2.54
C ALA A 103 -5.18 12.40 2.69
N ASP A 104 -4.40 13.11 1.88
CA ASP A 104 -4.60 14.53 1.64
C ASP A 104 -5.88 14.74 0.80
N THR A 105 -6.99 15.00 1.46
CA THR A 105 -8.30 15.12 0.82
C THR A 105 -8.48 16.44 0.07
N ASN A 106 -7.60 17.40 0.26
CA ASN A 106 -7.68 18.70 -0.42
C ASN A 106 -7.02 18.66 -1.80
N ASN A 107 -5.82 18.07 -1.89
CA ASN A 107 -5.01 18.10 -3.10
C ASN A 107 -4.49 16.74 -3.55
N TYR A 108 -4.72 15.68 -2.78
CA TYR A 108 -4.26 14.31 -3.06
C TYR A 108 -2.74 14.17 -3.28
N THR A 109 -1.97 15.01 -2.59
CA THR A 109 -0.51 15.01 -2.68
C THR A 109 0.12 13.75 -2.10
N TRP A 110 -0.59 13.07 -1.21
CA TRP A 110 -0.20 11.79 -0.62
C TRP A 110 -1.42 10.97 -0.19
N ILE A 111 -1.22 9.66 -0.14
CA ILE A 111 -2.14 8.70 0.48
C ILE A 111 -1.35 7.70 1.34
N GLU A 112 -1.91 7.33 2.49
CA GLU A 112 -1.47 6.21 3.32
C GLU A 112 -2.42 5.05 3.11
N MET A 113 -1.90 3.92 2.69
CA MET A 113 -2.71 2.76 2.35
C MET A 113 -2.05 1.44 2.76
N GLU A 114 -2.82 0.37 2.69
CA GLU A 114 -2.36 -0.98 2.98
C GLU A 114 -1.18 -1.38 2.09
N LEU A 115 -0.17 -2.00 2.72
CA LEU A 115 0.94 -2.63 2.02
C LEU A 115 0.46 -3.94 1.40
N ALA A 116 0.22 -3.92 0.09
CA ALA A 116 -0.14 -5.11 -0.66
C ALA A 116 1.09 -5.86 -1.15
N THR A 117 1.08 -7.17 -1.00
CA THR A 117 2.09 -8.06 -1.58
C THR A 117 1.74 -8.34 -3.02
N LYS A 118 2.72 -8.24 -3.92
CA LYS A 118 2.52 -8.59 -5.33
C LYS A 118 2.10 -10.05 -5.46
N ALA A 119 0.93 -10.29 -6.03
CA ALA A 119 0.44 -11.64 -6.30
C ALA A 119 1.34 -12.36 -7.32
N LYS A 120 1.60 -13.63 -7.07
CA LYS A 120 2.28 -14.52 -8.00
C LYS A 120 1.26 -15.22 -8.90
N PRO A 121 1.64 -15.69 -10.09
CA PRO A 121 0.74 -16.47 -10.95
C PRO A 121 0.11 -17.67 -10.24
N THR A 122 0.84 -18.31 -9.32
CA THR A 122 0.36 -19.43 -8.50
C THR A 122 -0.75 -19.00 -7.53
N ASP A 123 -0.65 -17.81 -6.95
CA ASP A 123 -1.70 -17.26 -6.06
C ASP A 123 -2.99 -17.00 -6.84
N PHE A 124 -2.85 -16.43 -8.03
CA PHE A 124 -3.98 -16.20 -8.91
C PHE A 124 -4.71 -17.49 -9.26
N LYS A 125 -3.97 -18.52 -9.71
CA LYS A 125 -4.54 -19.83 -10.04
C LYS A 125 -5.24 -20.46 -8.83
N ARG A 126 -4.64 -20.36 -7.64
CA ARG A 126 -5.22 -20.88 -6.39
C ARG A 126 -6.52 -20.20 -6.01
N LEU A 127 -6.62 -18.88 -6.21
CA LEU A 127 -7.79 -18.09 -5.81
C LEU A 127 -8.91 -18.11 -6.86
N VAL A 128 -8.56 -18.08 -8.12
CA VAL A 128 -9.51 -17.94 -9.24
C VAL A 128 -9.86 -19.29 -9.90
N GLY A 129 -9.01 -20.31 -9.71
CA GLY A 129 -9.20 -21.67 -10.26
C GLY A 129 -8.63 -21.87 -11.66
N ILE A 130 -8.31 -20.79 -12.38
CA ILE A 130 -7.67 -20.81 -13.71
C ILE A 130 -6.40 -19.98 -13.70
N SER A 131 -5.49 -20.26 -14.65
CA SER A 131 -4.28 -19.44 -14.79
C SER A 131 -4.59 -18.06 -15.37
N TRP A 132 -3.68 -17.11 -15.16
CA TRP A 132 -3.78 -15.78 -15.78
C TRP A 132 -3.84 -15.87 -17.30
N GLN A 133 -3.06 -16.76 -17.91
CA GLN A 133 -3.04 -16.99 -19.36
C GLN A 133 -4.40 -17.52 -19.87
N GLU A 134 -4.99 -18.48 -19.18
CA GLU A 134 -6.33 -19.00 -19.50
C GLU A 134 -7.40 -17.90 -19.40
N LEU A 135 -7.33 -17.05 -18.38
CA LEU A 135 -8.24 -15.91 -18.25
C LEU A 135 -8.08 -14.93 -19.41
N CYS A 136 -6.86 -14.56 -19.77
CA CYS A 136 -6.59 -13.65 -20.89
C CYS A 136 -7.16 -14.20 -22.21
N LEU A 137 -6.91 -15.47 -22.50
CA LEU A 137 -7.46 -16.15 -23.70
C LEU A 137 -8.99 -16.17 -23.69
N THR A 138 -9.61 -16.38 -22.53
CA THR A 138 -11.07 -16.35 -22.39
C THR A 138 -11.62 -14.94 -22.64
N ILE A 139 -10.96 -13.91 -22.12
CA ILE A 139 -11.36 -12.52 -22.33
C ILE A 139 -11.21 -12.14 -23.81
N GLU A 140 -10.10 -12.47 -24.45
CA GLU A 140 -9.87 -12.25 -25.88
C GLU A 140 -10.98 -12.91 -26.73
N TYR A 141 -11.33 -14.15 -26.42
CA TYR A 141 -12.39 -14.88 -27.12
C TYR A 141 -13.76 -14.22 -26.95
N ILE A 142 -14.10 -13.75 -25.73
CA ILE A 142 -15.41 -13.12 -25.45
C ILE A 142 -15.56 -11.76 -26.13
N TYR A 143 -14.48 -10.97 -26.16
CA TYR A 143 -14.52 -9.60 -26.66
C TYR A 143 -13.98 -9.42 -28.07
N ASP A 144 -13.55 -10.51 -28.71
CA ASP A 144 -12.98 -10.50 -30.07
C ASP A 144 -11.86 -9.45 -30.26
N ILE A 145 -11.01 -9.40 -29.24
CA ILE A 145 -9.91 -8.45 -29.18
C ILE A 145 -8.64 -9.08 -29.80
#